data_e8edbb914a42d4306a77ef63f9c88f85
#
_entry.id   e8edbb914a42d4306a77ef63f9c88f85
#
_cell.length_a   1.000
_cell.length_b   1.000
_cell.length_c   1.000
_cell.angle_alpha   90.00
_cell.angle_beta   90.00
_cell.angle_gamma   90.00
#
_symmetry.space_group_name_H-M   'P 1'
#
loop_
_entity.id
_entity.type
_entity.pdbx_description
1 polymer ?
#
loop_
_entity_poly.entity_id
_entity_poly.type
_entity_poly.pdbx_seq_one_letter_code
_entity_poly.pdbx_strand_id
1 'polypeptide(L)'
;MKLSICKVKRIERETGLMCLDDCIATVAEYYHCGYEMSYAGGFAMRWRSGFTNFAGQYQIHLLDRLENLKKYHGLEIVKKNFFSGKGALRKIEKELTQERPVMIQINPYWCPWDDGYGKYDANPGHMVLVTKVEQNGLICCDPYFEKEDQRLPLTLFYKGLQEVFFTNYHEPEPITRQERQDAVVNMYGSLTGNGYFRGLRDFIQDASACPDLFYDVFLDEDLWISGLIIFLLQVNQSIQNLAVVTDYAGRRNEAPGAVEVAESLWNLAVRWKQARKLIVKLYFIRREDARLKERTLARLSGIVDELEQIADHIEKVWDEKAEKAEKEEIHGEPETARMVCVPLEEYRNNRGFLHRERLEEEADFSSVGTCYVTEGEKREWSLGKYKYRLAALGEDIVDNIACDGQCVCIPRGRYSKISLIGSAEFGNSSDILRLQDQGKAAGEITIAFTDYINPPQCGESIAWQGHGVVKENEDWQEMKEVLYLYQQEYDMPAGEVSEILLPINPSIHIFAITIV
;
A
#
# COMPACT_ATOMS: atom_id res chain seq x y z
N MET A 1 15.09 34.43 -5.61
CA MET A 1 14.58 34.04 -4.28
C MET A 1 14.27 32.56 -4.29
N LYS A 2 14.52 31.82 -3.25
CA LYS A 2 14.12 30.42 -3.09
C LYS A 2 12.91 30.38 -2.18
N LEU A 3 11.85 29.68 -2.59
CA LEU A 3 10.73 29.45 -1.69
C LEU A 3 11.18 28.50 -0.56
N SER A 4 10.84 28.87 0.65
CA SER A 4 11.00 27.98 1.79
C SER A 4 9.81 27.03 1.84
N ILE A 5 9.87 25.97 1.07
CA ILE A 5 8.98 24.83 1.25
C ILE A 5 9.55 24.06 2.43
N CYS A 6 8.99 24.32 3.60
CA CYS A 6 9.57 23.94 4.88
C CYS A 6 9.54 22.44 5.14
N LYS A 7 8.78 21.67 4.40
CA LYS A 7 8.65 20.24 4.61
C LYS A 7 8.05 19.57 3.38
N VAL A 8 8.77 18.63 2.82
CA VAL A 8 8.22 17.66 1.87
C VAL A 8 7.16 16.86 2.60
N LYS A 9 5.92 16.88 2.12
CA LYS A 9 4.85 16.09 2.67
C LYS A 9 4.50 14.99 1.71
N ARG A 10 4.76 13.77 2.12
CA ARG A 10 4.21 12.58 1.49
C ARG A 10 2.96 12.17 2.24
N ILE A 11 1.94 11.75 1.51
CA ILE A 11 0.73 11.22 2.12
C ILE A 11 1.07 9.82 2.61
N GLU A 12 1.48 9.74 3.89
CA GLU A 12 1.89 8.50 4.52
C GLU A 12 0.66 7.66 4.87
N ARG A 13 0.56 6.53 4.30
CA ARG A 13 0.24 5.18 4.79
C ARG A 13 0.58 4.22 3.66
N GLU A 14 1.76 3.61 3.78
CA GLU A 14 2.21 2.40 3.08
C GLU A 14 2.03 2.32 1.55
N THR A 15 2.29 3.29 0.79
CA THR A 15 2.52 3.37 -0.65
C THR A 15 1.96 4.65 -1.20
N GLY A 16 2.85 5.43 -1.68
CA GLY A 16 2.61 6.72 -2.26
C GLY A 16 1.36 6.77 -3.11
N LEU A 17 0.52 7.70 -2.77
CA LEU A 17 -0.41 8.28 -3.71
C LEU A 17 0.40 8.80 -4.89
N MET A 18 -0.25 9.16 -5.97
CA MET A 18 0.45 9.64 -7.16
C MET A 18 1.31 10.87 -6.84
N CYS A 19 2.38 11.07 -7.57
CA CYS A 19 3.28 12.22 -7.43
C CYS A 19 2.53 13.57 -7.41
N LEU A 20 1.39 13.67 -8.09
CA LEU A 20 0.52 14.85 -8.04
C LEU A 20 -0.11 15.04 -6.65
N ASP A 21 -0.53 13.98 -5.96
CA ASP A 21 -1.13 14.06 -4.63
C ASP A 21 -0.13 14.57 -3.59
N ASP A 22 1.08 14.03 -3.64
CA ASP A 22 2.16 14.46 -2.74
C ASP A 22 2.57 15.92 -3.00
N CYS A 23 2.57 16.36 -4.26
CA CYS A 23 2.78 17.75 -4.61
C CYS A 23 1.66 18.66 -4.09
N ILE A 24 0.39 18.25 -4.24
CA ILE A 24 -0.77 19.00 -3.72
C ILE A 24 -0.69 19.12 -2.20
N ALA A 25 -0.43 18.01 -1.49
CA ALA A 25 -0.29 18.02 -0.04
C ALA A 25 0.85 18.92 0.44
N THR A 26 1.98 18.94 -0.27
CA THR A 26 3.13 19.80 0.03
C THR A 26 2.81 21.28 -0.22
N VAL A 27 2.07 21.60 -1.29
CA VAL A 27 1.61 22.97 -1.55
C VAL A 27 0.56 23.41 -0.54
N ALA A 28 -0.34 22.52 -0.13
CA ALA A 28 -1.32 22.81 0.92
C ALA A 28 -0.64 23.12 2.26
N GLU A 29 0.39 22.35 2.63
CA GLU A 29 1.23 22.63 3.81
C GLU A 29 1.91 24.00 3.72
N TYR A 30 2.45 24.36 2.55
CA TYR A 30 3.06 25.67 2.31
C TYR A 30 2.08 26.83 2.54
N TYR A 31 0.83 26.68 2.11
CA TYR A 31 -0.22 27.68 2.32
C TYR A 31 -0.97 27.54 3.65
N HIS A 32 -0.58 26.57 4.50
CA HIS A 32 -1.26 26.26 5.76
C HIS A 32 -2.76 25.94 5.59
N CYS A 33 -3.10 25.25 4.51
CA CYS A 33 -4.46 24.80 4.24
C CYS A 33 -4.52 23.26 4.12
N GLY A 34 -5.73 22.70 4.04
CA GLY A 34 -5.94 21.29 3.81
C GLY A 34 -5.96 20.92 2.32
N TYR A 35 -6.11 19.63 2.03
CA TYR A 35 -6.27 19.09 0.66
C TYR A 35 -7.26 17.94 0.60
N GLU A 36 -7.69 17.40 1.73
CA GLU A 36 -8.37 16.12 1.88
C GLU A 36 -9.71 16.09 1.13
N MET A 37 -10.48 17.19 1.21
CA MET A 37 -11.77 17.30 0.51
C MET A 37 -11.64 17.35 -1.02
N SER A 38 -10.43 17.40 -1.58
CA SER A 38 -10.22 17.28 -3.03
C SER A 38 -10.76 15.95 -3.58
N TYR A 39 -10.87 14.93 -2.74
CA TYR A 39 -11.39 13.61 -3.11
C TYR A 39 -12.91 13.48 -2.93
N ALA A 40 -13.60 14.49 -2.42
CA ALA A 40 -15.03 14.45 -2.11
C ALA A 40 -15.95 14.33 -3.35
N GLY A 41 -15.42 14.44 -4.57
CA GLY A 41 -16.15 14.15 -5.80
C GLY A 41 -16.38 12.66 -6.04
N GLY A 42 -15.65 11.79 -5.34
CA GLY A 42 -15.69 10.34 -5.57
C GLY A 42 -15.06 9.90 -6.89
N PHE A 43 -15.40 8.72 -7.34
CA PHE A 43 -14.79 8.09 -8.50
C PHE A 43 -15.82 7.60 -9.50
N ALA A 44 -15.46 7.64 -10.77
CA ALA A 44 -16.18 6.99 -11.86
C ALA A 44 -15.32 5.90 -12.49
N MET A 45 -15.90 4.74 -12.74
CA MET A 45 -15.28 3.72 -13.58
C MET A 45 -15.78 3.88 -15.02
N ARG A 46 -14.86 3.96 -15.95
CA ARG A 46 -15.17 4.01 -17.38
C ARG A 46 -14.57 2.83 -18.09
N TRP A 47 -15.38 2.20 -18.92
CA TRP A 47 -14.94 1.18 -19.84
C TRP A 47 -14.62 1.80 -21.21
N ARG A 48 -13.47 1.44 -21.79
CA ARG A 48 -13.03 1.92 -23.11
C ARG A 48 -12.95 0.73 -24.08
N SER A 49 -13.82 0.72 -25.09
CA SER A 49 -13.71 -0.26 -26.19
C SER A 49 -12.49 0.02 -27.07
N GLY A 50 -11.91 -1.02 -27.66
CA GLY A 50 -10.84 -0.90 -28.65
C GLY A 50 -9.41 -1.02 -28.12
N PHE A 51 -9.23 -1.27 -26.82
CA PHE A 51 -7.93 -1.66 -26.28
C PHE A 51 -7.69 -3.16 -26.51
N THR A 52 -6.50 -3.49 -26.96
CA THR A 52 -6.08 -4.87 -27.19
C THR A 52 -5.58 -5.53 -25.91
N ASN A 53 -5.27 -4.72 -24.87
CA ASN A 53 -4.79 -5.22 -23.59
C ASN A 53 -5.93 -5.40 -22.58
N PHE A 54 -5.78 -6.39 -21.72
CA PHE A 54 -6.81 -6.84 -20.78
C PHE A 54 -7.32 -5.73 -19.88
N ALA A 55 -6.42 -4.96 -19.26
CA ALA A 55 -6.79 -3.95 -18.26
C ALA A 55 -6.84 -2.52 -18.80
N GLY A 56 -6.32 -2.24 -19.97
CA GLY A 56 -6.32 -0.89 -20.57
C GLY A 56 -7.71 -0.34 -20.89
N GLN A 57 -8.71 -1.22 -20.97
CA GLN A 57 -10.12 -0.86 -21.13
C GLN A 57 -10.76 -0.29 -19.85
N TYR A 58 -10.18 -0.52 -18.67
CA TYR A 58 -10.70 -0.04 -17.40
C TYR A 58 -9.96 1.22 -16.97
N GLN A 59 -10.70 2.27 -16.64
CA GLN A 59 -10.13 3.54 -16.21
C GLN A 59 -10.91 4.11 -15.02
N ILE A 60 -10.18 4.50 -13.98
CA ILE A 60 -10.72 5.18 -12.82
C ILE A 60 -10.47 6.68 -12.96
N HIS A 61 -11.51 7.47 -12.82
CA HIS A 61 -11.45 8.93 -12.86
C HIS A 61 -11.88 9.48 -11.51
N LEU A 62 -11.02 10.24 -10.87
CA LEU A 62 -11.36 11.07 -9.72
C LEU A 62 -12.12 12.29 -10.22
N LEU A 63 -13.31 12.54 -9.66
CA LEU A 63 -14.22 13.59 -10.09
C LEU A 63 -13.97 14.89 -9.31
N ASP A 64 -14.13 16.01 -9.98
CA ASP A 64 -14.16 17.39 -9.44
C ASP A 64 -13.00 17.75 -8.50
N ARG A 65 -11.87 17.06 -8.64
CA ARG A 65 -10.73 17.13 -7.72
C ARG A 65 -10.25 18.57 -7.47
N LEU A 66 -9.93 19.29 -8.54
CA LEU A 66 -9.36 20.65 -8.43
C LEU A 66 -10.42 21.68 -8.06
N GLU A 67 -11.66 21.45 -8.42
CA GLU A 67 -12.81 22.28 -8.04
C GLU A 67 -13.08 22.12 -6.54
N ASN A 68 -13.09 20.89 -6.03
CA ASN A 68 -13.23 20.61 -4.61
C ASN A 68 -12.05 21.15 -3.78
N LEU A 69 -10.83 21.02 -4.29
CA LEU A 69 -9.64 21.58 -3.65
C LEU A 69 -9.77 23.10 -3.46
N LYS A 70 -10.21 23.80 -4.51
CA LYS A 70 -10.48 25.24 -4.46
C LYS A 70 -11.64 25.57 -3.53
N LYS A 71 -12.75 24.87 -3.65
CA LYS A 71 -13.97 25.11 -2.88
C LYS A 71 -13.74 24.93 -1.38
N TYR A 72 -13.17 23.78 -0.97
CA TYR A 72 -13.10 23.40 0.43
C TYR A 72 -11.82 23.90 1.14
N HIS A 73 -10.75 24.13 0.39
CA HIS A 73 -9.44 24.46 0.95
C HIS A 73 -8.85 25.77 0.43
N GLY A 74 -9.51 26.45 -0.52
CA GLY A 74 -9.04 27.70 -1.11
C GLY A 74 -7.81 27.56 -2.01
N LEU A 75 -7.33 26.34 -2.24
CA LEU A 75 -6.17 26.08 -3.06
C LEU A 75 -6.56 25.89 -4.52
N GLU A 76 -6.26 26.86 -5.34
CA GLU A 76 -6.50 26.84 -6.77
C GLU A 76 -5.26 26.35 -7.53
N ILE A 77 -5.42 25.36 -8.39
CA ILE A 77 -4.37 24.82 -9.26
C ILE A 77 -4.82 24.97 -10.70
N VAL A 78 -4.05 25.75 -11.48
CA VAL A 78 -4.37 26.05 -12.87
C VAL A 78 -3.30 25.53 -13.79
N LYS A 79 -3.67 24.55 -14.63
CA LYS A 79 -2.83 24.07 -15.73
C LYS A 79 -2.69 25.12 -16.83
N LYS A 80 -1.46 25.32 -17.31
CA LYS A 80 -1.19 26.19 -18.46
C LYS A 80 -0.23 25.54 -19.44
N ASN A 81 -0.60 25.60 -20.71
CA ASN A 81 0.24 25.15 -21.81
C ASN A 81 1.10 26.30 -22.34
N PHE A 82 2.30 26.01 -22.77
CA PHE A 82 3.26 26.97 -23.30
C PHE A 82 3.76 26.54 -24.68
N PHE A 83 3.88 27.50 -25.60
CA PHE A 83 4.46 27.24 -26.92
C PHE A 83 5.97 26.99 -26.88
N SER A 84 6.65 27.38 -25.79
CA SER A 84 8.09 27.16 -25.61
C SER A 84 8.48 27.03 -24.15
N GLY A 85 9.50 26.22 -23.87
CA GLY A 85 10.06 26.08 -22.52
C GLY A 85 10.63 27.40 -21.97
N LYS A 86 11.13 28.32 -22.83
CA LYS A 86 11.58 29.67 -22.43
C LYS A 86 10.42 30.54 -21.94
N GLY A 87 9.25 30.40 -22.56
CA GLY A 87 8.02 31.08 -22.13
C GLY A 87 7.55 30.56 -20.78
N ALA A 88 7.56 29.24 -20.60
CA ALA A 88 7.26 28.58 -19.33
C ALA A 88 8.21 29.05 -18.22
N LEU A 89 9.52 29.03 -18.47
CA LEU A 89 10.53 29.43 -17.48
C LEU A 89 10.32 30.86 -16.96
N ARG A 90 10.10 31.82 -17.86
CA ARG A 90 9.83 33.23 -17.48
C ARG A 90 8.58 33.37 -16.61
N LYS A 91 7.55 32.58 -16.90
CA LYS A 91 6.31 32.61 -16.10
C LYS A 91 6.52 31.93 -14.75
N ILE A 92 7.22 30.81 -14.71
CA ILE A 92 7.62 30.14 -13.46
C ILE A 92 8.40 31.12 -12.55
N GLU A 93 9.42 31.79 -13.09
CA GLU A 93 10.20 32.77 -12.34
C GLU A 93 9.33 33.90 -11.78
N LYS A 94 8.38 34.41 -12.58
CA LYS A 94 7.43 35.44 -12.13
C LYS A 94 6.54 34.95 -10.98
N GLU A 95 6.04 33.72 -11.01
CA GLU A 95 5.21 33.18 -9.92
C GLU A 95 6.03 33.00 -8.64
N LEU A 96 7.25 32.48 -8.77
CA LEU A 96 8.15 32.31 -7.61
C LEU A 96 8.54 33.65 -6.97
N THR A 97 8.66 34.74 -7.74
CA THR A 97 8.89 36.09 -7.18
C THR A 97 7.69 36.63 -6.40
N GLN A 98 6.51 36.06 -6.62
CA GLN A 98 5.26 36.32 -5.92
C GLN A 98 4.99 35.32 -4.79
N GLU A 99 6.01 34.55 -4.43
CA GLU A 99 5.95 33.52 -3.39
C GLU A 99 4.88 32.43 -3.65
N ARG A 100 4.61 32.15 -4.92
CA ARG A 100 3.67 31.09 -5.33
C ARG A 100 4.43 29.87 -5.83
N PRO A 101 4.28 28.70 -5.20
CA PRO A 101 4.83 27.45 -5.68
C PRO A 101 4.33 27.10 -7.09
N VAL A 102 5.19 26.50 -7.88
CA VAL A 102 4.83 26.04 -9.23
C VAL A 102 5.11 24.55 -9.34
N MET A 103 4.12 23.78 -9.79
CA MET A 103 4.32 22.38 -10.12
C MET A 103 4.60 22.24 -11.62
N ILE A 104 5.51 21.36 -11.97
CA ILE A 104 5.75 20.98 -13.36
C ILE A 104 5.60 19.46 -13.52
N GLN A 105 5.06 19.06 -14.64
CA GLN A 105 5.10 17.68 -15.10
C GLN A 105 6.29 17.52 -16.03
N ILE A 106 7.19 16.62 -15.69
CA ILE A 106 8.40 16.33 -16.44
C ILE A 106 8.42 14.86 -16.86
N ASN A 107 8.83 14.59 -18.09
CA ASN A 107 9.06 13.23 -18.55
C ASN A 107 10.21 12.60 -17.72
N PRO A 108 10.00 11.44 -17.07
CA PRO A 108 11.00 10.75 -16.25
C PRO A 108 12.34 10.56 -16.95
N TYR A 109 12.32 10.30 -18.27
CA TYR A 109 13.53 10.17 -19.09
C TYR A 109 14.50 11.35 -18.94
N TRP A 110 13.99 12.55 -18.67
CA TRP A 110 14.76 13.80 -18.53
C TRP A 110 14.86 14.29 -17.08
N CYS A 111 14.38 13.53 -16.09
CA CYS A 111 14.44 13.88 -14.68
C CYS A 111 15.60 13.17 -13.98
N PRO A 112 16.72 13.86 -13.64
CA PRO A 112 17.99 13.20 -13.23
C PRO A 112 17.93 12.36 -11.96
N TRP A 113 16.92 12.56 -11.12
CA TRP A 113 16.76 11.84 -9.86
C TRP A 113 15.61 10.83 -9.89
N ASP A 114 14.91 10.72 -11.02
CA ASP A 114 13.87 9.71 -11.25
C ASP A 114 14.52 8.39 -11.67
N ASP A 115 13.99 7.27 -11.20
CA ASP A 115 14.47 5.93 -11.56
C ASP A 115 14.31 5.62 -13.06
N GLY A 116 13.39 6.34 -13.72
CA GLY A 116 13.19 6.32 -15.17
C GLY A 116 14.20 7.13 -16.00
N TYR A 117 15.15 7.84 -15.36
CA TYR A 117 16.11 8.69 -16.06
C TYR A 117 16.92 7.94 -17.12
N GLY A 118 16.80 8.39 -18.36
CA GLY A 118 17.46 7.75 -19.51
C GLY A 118 16.89 6.38 -19.92
N LYS A 119 15.77 5.94 -19.30
CA LYS A 119 15.18 4.61 -19.53
C LYS A 119 13.75 4.68 -20.06
N TYR A 120 12.90 5.48 -19.40
CA TYR A 120 11.45 5.48 -19.67
C TYR A 120 10.99 6.81 -20.22
N ASP A 121 10.37 6.76 -21.40
CA ASP A 121 9.65 7.88 -22.01
C ASP A 121 8.16 7.75 -21.66
N ALA A 122 7.71 8.49 -20.64
CA ALA A 122 6.38 8.34 -20.07
C ALA A 122 5.51 9.60 -20.25
N ASN A 123 4.24 9.37 -20.58
CA ASN A 123 3.19 10.38 -20.63
C ASN A 123 1.87 9.78 -20.11
N PRO A 124 1.31 10.24 -18.98
CA PRO A 124 1.77 11.41 -18.20
C PRO A 124 3.09 11.18 -17.48
N GLY A 125 3.88 12.27 -17.35
CA GLY A 125 5.17 12.24 -16.68
C GLY A 125 5.08 12.39 -15.16
N HIS A 126 6.25 12.56 -14.56
CA HIS A 126 6.41 12.74 -13.12
C HIS A 126 6.15 14.19 -12.70
N MET A 127 5.50 14.39 -11.54
CA MET A 127 5.16 15.72 -11.00
C MET A 127 6.16 16.14 -9.94
N VAL A 128 6.69 17.37 -10.05
CA VAL A 128 7.61 17.95 -9.07
C VAL A 128 7.30 19.42 -8.83
N LEU A 129 7.77 19.98 -7.70
CA LEU A 129 7.64 21.38 -7.34
C LEU A 129 8.91 22.15 -7.70
N VAL A 130 8.77 23.31 -8.35
CA VAL A 130 9.87 24.24 -8.57
C VAL A 130 9.89 25.24 -7.41
N THR A 131 11.04 25.34 -6.72
CA THR A 131 11.23 26.23 -5.57
C THR A 131 12.12 27.43 -5.88
N LYS A 132 12.98 27.34 -6.94
CA LYS A 132 13.88 28.42 -7.37
C LYS A 132 14.24 28.27 -8.84
N VAL A 133 14.42 29.40 -9.52
CA VAL A 133 15.08 29.47 -10.83
C VAL A 133 16.51 29.96 -10.64
N GLU A 134 17.47 29.27 -11.25
CA GLU A 134 18.90 29.63 -11.29
C GLU A 134 19.35 29.87 -12.75
N GLN A 135 20.54 30.45 -12.92
CA GLN A 135 21.07 30.78 -14.24
C GLN A 135 21.09 29.58 -15.20
N ASN A 136 21.40 28.37 -14.69
CA ASN A 136 21.59 27.17 -15.50
C ASN A 136 20.64 26.02 -15.12
N GLY A 137 19.60 26.26 -14.34
CA GLY A 137 18.69 25.19 -13.88
C GLY A 137 17.56 25.67 -13.00
N LEU A 138 16.76 24.73 -12.60
CA LEU A 138 15.72 24.85 -11.59
C LEU A 138 16.15 24.10 -10.34
N ILE A 139 15.77 24.62 -9.18
CA ILE A 139 15.80 23.85 -7.93
C ILE A 139 14.40 23.36 -7.68
N CYS A 140 14.27 22.05 -7.52
CA CYS A 140 13.00 21.34 -7.37
C CYS A 140 12.93 20.64 -6.01
N CYS A 141 11.70 20.49 -5.54
CA CYS A 141 11.33 19.62 -4.44
C CYS A 141 10.48 18.49 -5.02
N ASP A 142 10.79 17.27 -4.68
CA ASP A 142 10.08 16.08 -5.13
C ASP A 142 9.53 15.32 -3.93
N PRO A 143 8.26 15.54 -3.57
CA PRO A 143 7.66 14.87 -2.42
C PRO A 143 7.53 13.36 -2.59
N TYR A 144 7.30 12.91 -3.82
CA TYR A 144 7.14 11.49 -4.13
C TYR A 144 8.40 10.65 -3.81
N PHE A 145 9.57 11.17 -4.17
CA PHE A 145 10.86 10.57 -3.84
C PHE A 145 11.47 11.09 -2.53
N GLU A 146 10.74 11.92 -1.77
CA GLU A 146 11.21 12.53 -0.52
C GLU A 146 12.53 13.30 -0.69
N LYS A 147 12.69 13.96 -1.85
CA LYS A 147 13.91 14.69 -2.21
C LYS A 147 13.70 16.19 -2.22
N GLU A 148 14.57 16.90 -1.51
CA GLU A 148 14.62 18.36 -1.52
C GLU A 148 15.82 18.86 -2.31
N ASP A 149 15.73 20.13 -2.77
CA ASP A 149 16.83 20.83 -3.45
C ASP A 149 17.44 20.11 -4.66
N GLN A 150 16.62 19.35 -5.39
CA GLN A 150 17.07 18.64 -6.58
C GLN A 150 17.30 19.62 -7.73
N ARG A 151 18.44 19.49 -8.39
CA ARG A 151 18.81 20.38 -9.51
C ARG A 151 18.37 19.79 -10.85
N LEU A 152 17.46 20.51 -11.54
CA LEU A 152 17.05 20.21 -12.91
C LEU A 152 17.77 21.16 -13.88
N PRO A 153 18.76 20.73 -14.67
CA PRO A 153 19.41 21.56 -15.66
C PRO A 153 18.42 22.09 -16.71
N LEU A 154 18.59 23.35 -17.16
CA LEU A 154 17.68 23.93 -18.18
C LEU A 154 17.61 23.12 -19.47
N THR A 155 18.72 22.48 -19.85
CA THR A 155 18.74 21.61 -21.04
C THR A 155 17.82 20.42 -20.93
N LEU A 156 17.71 19.83 -19.74
CA LEU A 156 16.81 18.70 -19.44
C LEU A 156 15.38 19.20 -19.23
N PHE A 157 15.21 20.31 -18.51
CA PHE A 157 13.91 20.96 -18.36
C PHE A 157 13.25 21.24 -19.73
N TYR A 158 13.99 21.85 -20.68
CA TYR A 158 13.41 22.14 -22.01
C TYR A 158 13.06 20.90 -22.82
N LYS A 159 13.74 19.79 -22.60
CA LYS A 159 13.46 18.52 -23.28
C LYS A 159 12.32 17.75 -22.62
N GLY A 160 12.26 17.79 -21.30
CA GLY A 160 11.37 16.96 -20.51
C GLY A 160 10.06 17.62 -20.08
N LEU A 161 9.95 18.95 -20.15
CA LEU A 161 8.74 19.66 -19.73
C LEU A 161 7.52 19.23 -20.54
N GLN A 162 6.51 18.73 -19.86
CA GLN A 162 5.22 18.38 -20.46
C GLN A 162 4.15 19.41 -20.10
N GLU A 163 3.99 19.74 -18.82
CA GLU A 163 2.93 20.60 -18.31
C GLU A 163 3.42 21.51 -17.18
N VAL A 164 2.76 22.66 -16.98
CA VAL A 164 3.01 23.57 -15.88
C VAL A 164 1.70 23.87 -15.16
N PHE A 165 1.73 23.80 -13.84
CA PHE A 165 0.59 24.06 -12.97
C PHE A 165 0.97 25.20 -12.00
N PHE A 166 0.18 26.26 -12.04
CA PHE A 166 0.32 27.39 -11.12
C PHE A 166 -0.61 27.21 -9.95
N THR A 167 -0.11 27.56 -8.77
CA THR A 167 -0.86 27.47 -7.54
C THR A 167 -1.20 28.86 -7.05
N ASN A 168 -2.37 29.00 -6.45
CA ASN A 168 -2.81 30.22 -5.81
C ASN A 168 -3.67 29.86 -4.60
N TYR A 169 -3.59 30.66 -3.54
CA TYR A 169 -4.42 30.46 -2.36
C TYR A 169 -5.37 31.64 -2.18
N HIS A 170 -6.62 31.34 -1.94
CA HIS A 170 -7.65 32.28 -1.56
C HIS A 170 -8.33 31.74 -0.30
N GLU A 171 -8.65 32.61 0.64
CA GLU A 171 -9.47 32.19 1.77
C GLU A 171 -10.76 31.56 1.23
N PRO A 172 -11.07 30.29 1.57
CA PRO A 172 -12.29 29.65 1.09
C PRO A 172 -13.51 30.36 1.68
N GLU A 173 -14.61 30.39 0.93
CA GLU A 173 -15.87 30.82 1.48
C GLU A 173 -16.26 29.94 2.68
N PRO A 174 -16.93 30.49 3.70
CA PRO A 174 -17.34 29.72 4.85
C PRO A 174 -18.22 28.54 4.44
N ILE A 175 -17.77 27.32 4.68
CA ILE A 175 -18.50 26.09 4.42
C ILE A 175 -19.00 25.52 5.73
N THR A 176 -20.29 25.26 5.81
CA THR A 176 -20.94 24.70 6.99
C THR A 176 -20.51 23.24 7.23
N ARG A 177 -20.65 22.79 8.46
CA ARG A 177 -20.48 21.37 8.81
C ARG A 177 -21.36 20.48 7.96
N GLN A 178 -22.62 20.85 7.77
CA GLN A 178 -23.60 20.06 7.01
C GLN A 178 -23.18 19.93 5.55
N GLU A 179 -22.72 21.01 4.89
CA GLU A 179 -22.24 20.95 3.51
C GLU A 179 -21.06 20.01 3.32
N ARG A 180 -20.15 19.91 4.31
CA ARG A 180 -19.04 18.93 4.26
C ARG A 180 -19.54 17.51 4.49
N GLN A 181 -20.46 17.29 5.42
CA GLN A 181 -21.10 15.99 5.61
C GLN A 181 -21.81 15.52 4.33
N ASP A 182 -22.64 16.37 3.76
CA ASP A 182 -23.37 16.08 2.52
C ASP A 182 -22.41 15.74 1.37
N ALA A 183 -21.29 16.46 1.28
CA ALA A 183 -20.28 16.17 0.26
C ALA A 183 -19.67 14.78 0.41
N VAL A 184 -19.40 14.34 1.63
CA VAL A 184 -18.84 12.99 1.88
C VAL A 184 -19.91 11.92 1.66
N VAL A 185 -21.16 12.12 2.07
CA VAL A 185 -22.28 11.20 1.77
C VAL A 185 -22.48 11.07 0.26
N ASN A 186 -22.55 12.20 -0.45
CA ASN A 186 -22.68 12.23 -1.91
C ASN A 186 -21.50 11.56 -2.63
N MET A 187 -20.29 11.66 -2.08
CA MET A 187 -19.13 10.94 -2.60
C MET A 187 -19.37 9.43 -2.64
N TYR A 188 -19.85 8.84 -1.56
CA TYR A 188 -20.13 7.40 -1.52
C TYR A 188 -21.29 7.01 -2.44
N GLY A 189 -22.39 7.77 -2.44
CA GLY A 189 -23.49 7.57 -3.38
C GLY A 189 -23.06 7.66 -4.85
N SER A 190 -22.08 8.53 -5.15
CA SER A 190 -21.52 8.67 -6.49
C SER A 190 -20.78 7.42 -6.99
N LEU A 191 -20.22 6.60 -6.10
CA LEU A 191 -19.52 5.38 -6.49
C LEU A 191 -20.45 4.39 -7.18
N THR A 192 -21.66 4.22 -6.64
CA THR A 192 -22.70 3.37 -7.24
C THR A 192 -23.22 4.03 -8.53
N GLY A 193 -23.59 5.31 -8.48
CA GLY A 193 -24.16 6.05 -9.61
C GLY A 193 -23.22 6.17 -10.82
N ASN A 194 -21.90 6.26 -10.59
CA ASN A 194 -20.89 6.38 -11.63
C ASN A 194 -20.25 5.04 -12.06
N GLY A 195 -20.85 3.91 -11.65
CA GLY A 195 -20.49 2.58 -12.09
C GLY A 195 -19.15 2.06 -11.54
N TYR A 196 -18.64 2.62 -10.44
CA TYR A 196 -17.37 2.22 -9.86
C TYR A 196 -17.39 0.76 -9.42
N PHE A 197 -18.34 0.35 -8.56
CA PHE A 197 -18.47 -1.04 -8.09
C PHE A 197 -18.76 -2.01 -9.21
N ARG A 198 -19.65 -1.63 -10.13
CA ARG A 198 -19.96 -2.45 -11.31
C ARG A 198 -18.70 -2.69 -12.14
N GLY A 199 -17.93 -1.64 -12.43
CA GLY A 199 -16.69 -1.76 -13.21
C GLY A 199 -15.63 -2.63 -12.53
N LEU A 200 -15.51 -2.59 -11.20
CA LEU A 200 -14.62 -3.48 -10.45
C LEU A 200 -15.07 -4.96 -10.56
N ARG A 201 -16.37 -5.23 -10.48
CA ARG A 201 -16.91 -6.59 -10.66
C ARG A 201 -16.72 -7.09 -12.09
N ASP A 202 -16.98 -6.26 -13.09
CA ASP A 202 -16.75 -6.58 -14.49
C ASP A 202 -15.28 -6.91 -14.74
N PHE A 203 -14.34 -6.12 -14.17
CA PHE A 203 -12.91 -6.41 -14.22
C PHE A 203 -12.56 -7.78 -13.62
N ILE A 204 -13.07 -8.09 -12.42
CA ILE A 204 -12.78 -9.37 -11.73
C ILE A 204 -13.35 -10.55 -12.54
N GLN A 205 -14.53 -10.39 -13.11
CA GLN A 205 -15.14 -11.41 -13.97
C GLN A 205 -14.31 -11.64 -15.23
N ASP A 206 -13.90 -10.59 -15.92
CA ASP A 206 -13.06 -10.66 -17.11
C ASP A 206 -11.68 -11.26 -16.78
N ALA A 207 -11.09 -10.89 -15.64
CA ALA A 207 -9.84 -11.46 -15.16
C ALA A 207 -9.97 -12.96 -14.88
N SER A 208 -11.10 -13.40 -14.34
CA SER A 208 -11.35 -14.83 -14.10
C SER A 208 -11.43 -15.60 -15.42
N ALA A 209 -12.10 -15.05 -16.42
CA ALA A 209 -12.26 -15.66 -17.73
C ALA A 209 -11.00 -15.60 -18.62
N CYS A 210 -10.09 -14.67 -18.36
CA CYS A 210 -8.88 -14.46 -19.15
C CYS A 210 -7.89 -15.64 -18.95
N PRO A 211 -7.45 -16.35 -19.99
CA PRO A 211 -6.50 -17.43 -19.85
C PRO A 211 -5.13 -16.98 -19.33
N ASP A 212 -4.65 -15.84 -19.82
CA ASP A 212 -3.37 -15.25 -19.45
C ASP A 212 -3.55 -13.77 -19.09
N LEU A 213 -3.39 -13.44 -17.80
CA LEU A 213 -3.49 -12.05 -17.31
C LEU A 213 -2.35 -11.14 -17.79
N PHE A 214 -1.27 -11.74 -18.27
CA PHE A 214 -0.02 -11.05 -18.56
C PHE A 214 0.34 -11.04 -20.04
N TYR A 215 -0.58 -11.48 -20.92
CA TYR A 215 -0.29 -11.53 -22.35
C TYR A 215 0.17 -10.15 -22.89
N ASP A 216 -0.31 -9.07 -22.29
CA ASP A 216 0.06 -7.69 -22.65
C ASP A 216 1.45 -7.28 -22.19
N VAL A 217 1.97 -7.90 -21.12
CA VAL A 217 3.27 -7.56 -20.53
C VAL A 217 4.40 -7.94 -21.46
N PHE A 218 4.21 -8.97 -22.28
CA PHE A 218 5.19 -9.37 -23.29
C PHE A 218 5.35 -8.35 -24.43
N LEU A 219 4.34 -7.46 -24.59
CA LEU A 219 4.38 -6.39 -25.58
C LEU A 219 5.06 -5.14 -25.02
N ASP A 220 4.94 -4.87 -23.72
CA ASP A 220 5.37 -3.63 -23.08
C ASP A 220 6.72 -3.74 -22.35
N GLU A 221 7.36 -4.91 -22.35
CA GLU A 221 8.69 -5.20 -21.75
C GLU A 221 8.83 -4.90 -20.24
N ASP A 222 7.90 -4.19 -19.60
CA ASP A 222 7.95 -3.84 -18.18
C ASP A 222 6.60 -4.08 -17.47
N LEU A 223 6.60 -5.05 -16.56
CA LEU A 223 5.42 -5.40 -15.75
C LEU A 223 4.86 -4.19 -14.99
N TRP A 224 5.75 -3.34 -14.44
CA TRP A 224 5.36 -2.28 -13.52
C TRP A 224 4.58 -1.14 -14.19
N ILE A 225 4.76 -0.97 -15.50
CA ILE A 225 4.01 -0.01 -16.33
C ILE A 225 2.89 -0.67 -17.13
N SER A 226 2.67 -1.96 -16.96
CA SER A 226 1.58 -2.68 -17.63
C SER A 226 0.21 -2.14 -17.21
N GLY A 227 -0.74 -2.15 -18.14
CA GLY A 227 -2.10 -1.68 -17.88
C GLY A 227 -2.75 -2.35 -16.67
N LEU A 228 -2.50 -3.65 -16.47
CA LEU A 228 -3.00 -4.41 -15.32
C LEU A 228 -2.47 -3.88 -13.99
N ILE A 229 -1.16 -3.72 -13.86
CA ILE A 229 -0.55 -3.28 -12.60
C ILE A 229 -0.91 -1.83 -12.29
N ILE A 230 -0.94 -0.96 -13.31
CA ILE A 230 -1.39 0.43 -13.16
C ILE A 230 -2.85 0.50 -12.73
N PHE A 231 -3.75 -0.29 -13.34
CA PHE A 231 -5.16 -0.32 -12.93
C PHE A 231 -5.34 -0.77 -11.48
N LEU A 232 -4.68 -1.86 -11.08
CA LEU A 232 -4.72 -2.34 -9.69
C LEU A 232 -4.15 -1.31 -8.71
N LEU A 233 -3.15 -0.52 -9.12
CA LEU A 233 -2.63 0.60 -8.33
C LEU A 233 -3.67 1.71 -8.19
N GLN A 234 -4.34 2.11 -9.29
CA GLN A 234 -5.37 3.15 -9.27
C GLN A 234 -6.55 2.80 -8.37
N VAL A 235 -6.97 1.51 -8.34
CA VAL A 235 -8.01 1.06 -7.40
C VAL A 235 -7.53 1.21 -5.95
N ASN A 236 -6.29 0.80 -5.65
CA ASN A 236 -5.74 1.00 -4.31
C ASN A 236 -5.76 2.47 -3.89
N GLN A 237 -5.33 3.36 -4.78
CA GLN A 237 -5.34 4.81 -4.55
C GLN A 237 -6.74 5.36 -4.35
N SER A 238 -7.74 4.88 -5.09
CA SER A 238 -9.12 5.32 -4.90
C SER A 238 -9.65 4.96 -3.50
N ILE A 239 -9.36 3.75 -2.99
CA ILE A 239 -9.72 3.33 -1.63
C ILE A 239 -9.01 4.21 -0.59
N GLN A 240 -7.72 4.50 -0.78
CA GLN A 240 -6.96 5.39 0.11
C GLN A 240 -7.50 6.81 0.11
N ASN A 241 -7.89 7.34 -1.04
CA ASN A 241 -8.47 8.69 -1.15
C ASN A 241 -9.82 8.78 -0.45
N LEU A 242 -10.66 7.72 -0.52
CA LEU A 242 -11.88 7.64 0.29
C LEU A 242 -11.56 7.65 1.79
N ALA A 243 -10.54 6.92 2.22
CA ALA A 243 -10.11 6.91 3.62
C ALA A 243 -9.63 8.29 4.08
N VAL A 244 -8.86 9.01 3.26
CA VAL A 244 -8.35 10.36 3.57
C VAL A 244 -9.48 11.35 3.83
N VAL A 245 -10.48 11.42 2.94
CA VAL A 245 -11.59 12.37 3.10
C VAL A 245 -12.51 11.98 4.25
N THR A 246 -12.71 10.68 4.48
CA THR A 246 -13.53 10.18 5.58
C THR A 246 -12.87 10.45 6.94
N ASP A 247 -11.56 10.19 7.06
CA ASP A 247 -10.78 10.51 8.26
C ASP A 247 -10.77 12.02 8.56
N TYR A 248 -10.65 12.84 7.53
CA TYR A 248 -10.72 14.30 7.68
C TYR A 248 -12.05 14.75 8.31
N ALA A 249 -13.19 14.21 7.83
CA ALA A 249 -14.49 14.50 8.40
C ALA A 249 -14.63 13.96 9.84
N GLY A 250 -14.10 12.77 10.12
CA GLY A 250 -14.09 12.16 11.46
C GLY A 250 -13.30 12.98 12.49
N ARG A 251 -12.06 13.35 12.18
CA ARG A 251 -11.20 14.14 13.09
C ARG A 251 -11.77 15.53 13.42
N ARG A 252 -12.60 16.06 12.57
CA ARG A 252 -13.31 17.34 12.81
C ARG A 252 -14.60 17.17 13.61
N ASN A 253 -14.92 15.96 14.08
CA ASN A 253 -16.19 15.60 14.71
C ASN A 253 -17.42 15.98 13.84
N GLU A 254 -17.24 16.02 12.53
CA GLU A 254 -18.30 16.33 11.58
C GLU A 254 -19.16 15.11 11.27
N ALA A 255 -18.58 13.93 11.44
CA ALA A 255 -19.23 12.64 11.18
C ALA A 255 -18.81 11.61 12.23
N PRO A 256 -19.64 11.29 13.24
CA PRO A 256 -19.34 10.21 14.19
C PRO A 256 -19.27 8.84 13.50
N GLY A 257 -18.32 8.02 13.93
CA GLY A 257 -18.01 6.72 13.31
C GLY A 257 -17.17 6.84 12.04
N ALA A 258 -16.88 8.06 11.56
CA ALA A 258 -16.10 8.24 10.33
C ALA A 258 -14.63 7.86 10.51
N VAL A 259 -14.08 7.96 11.73
CA VAL A 259 -12.70 7.52 12.01
C VAL A 259 -12.60 6.00 11.86
N GLU A 260 -13.53 5.25 12.42
CA GLU A 260 -13.60 3.78 12.33
C GLU A 260 -13.85 3.33 10.88
N VAL A 261 -14.68 4.05 10.14
CA VAL A 261 -14.88 3.81 8.71
C VAL A 261 -13.57 4.06 7.93
N ALA A 262 -12.87 5.15 8.22
CA ALA A 262 -11.60 5.45 7.58
C ALA A 262 -10.55 4.36 7.86
N GLU A 263 -10.45 3.86 9.10
CA GLU A 263 -9.58 2.73 9.44
C GLU A 263 -9.97 1.46 8.66
N SER A 264 -11.26 1.17 8.51
CA SER A 264 -11.73 0.04 7.70
C SER A 264 -11.32 0.20 6.23
N LEU A 265 -11.43 1.40 5.66
CA LEU A 265 -10.97 1.69 4.30
C LEU A 265 -9.45 1.55 4.15
N TRP A 266 -8.67 2.00 5.13
CA TRP A 266 -7.21 1.79 5.13
C TRP A 266 -6.88 0.29 5.13
N ASN A 267 -7.57 -0.52 5.94
CA ASN A 267 -7.42 -1.96 5.95
C ASN A 267 -7.80 -2.60 4.60
N LEU A 268 -8.86 -2.12 3.94
CA LEU A 268 -9.20 -2.58 2.59
C LEU A 268 -8.12 -2.23 1.57
N ALA A 269 -7.54 -1.02 1.64
CA ALA A 269 -6.43 -0.62 0.77
C ALA A 269 -5.20 -1.50 0.95
N VAL A 270 -4.84 -1.84 2.20
CA VAL A 270 -3.75 -2.78 2.51
C VAL A 270 -4.03 -4.15 1.90
N ARG A 271 -5.23 -4.70 2.09
CA ARG A 271 -5.64 -6.00 1.54
C ARG A 271 -5.65 -6.00 0.00
N TRP A 272 -6.09 -4.92 -0.63
CA TRP A 272 -6.02 -4.75 -2.09
C TRP A 272 -4.57 -4.75 -2.59
N LYS A 273 -3.67 -4.02 -1.92
CA LYS A 273 -2.23 -4.02 -2.21
C LYS A 273 -1.64 -5.43 -2.14
N GLN A 274 -2.04 -6.23 -1.12
CA GLN A 274 -1.59 -7.61 -1.01
C GLN A 274 -2.08 -8.47 -2.18
N ALA A 275 -3.36 -8.35 -2.57
CA ALA A 275 -3.87 -9.06 -3.72
C ALA A 275 -3.13 -8.66 -5.02
N ARG A 276 -2.77 -7.36 -5.18
CA ARG A 276 -1.92 -6.92 -6.29
C ARG A 276 -0.54 -7.59 -6.27
N LYS A 277 0.10 -7.72 -5.11
CA LYS A 277 1.37 -8.44 -4.98
C LYS A 277 1.24 -9.91 -5.40
N LEU A 278 0.12 -10.56 -5.07
CA LEU A 278 -0.13 -11.94 -5.51
C LEU A 278 -0.29 -12.04 -7.04
N ILE A 279 -0.89 -11.02 -7.69
CA ILE A 279 -0.91 -10.92 -9.15
C ILE A 279 0.53 -10.77 -9.70
N VAL A 280 1.35 -9.92 -9.09
CA VAL A 280 2.77 -9.78 -9.47
C VAL A 280 3.53 -11.11 -9.28
N LYS A 281 3.29 -11.81 -8.17
CA LYS A 281 3.88 -13.12 -7.92
C LYS A 281 3.50 -14.12 -9.02
N LEU A 282 2.24 -14.18 -9.45
CA LEU A 282 1.79 -15.04 -10.56
C LEU A 282 2.60 -14.80 -11.84
N TYR A 283 2.98 -13.55 -12.13
CA TYR A 283 3.82 -13.23 -13.28
C TYR A 283 5.23 -13.85 -13.17
N PHE A 284 5.88 -13.68 -12.01
CA PHE A 284 7.27 -14.12 -11.84
C PHE A 284 7.42 -15.64 -11.75
N ILE A 285 6.50 -16.34 -11.10
CA ILE A 285 6.57 -17.80 -11.01
C ILE A 285 6.33 -18.51 -12.35
N ARG A 286 5.89 -17.77 -13.40
CA ARG A 286 5.64 -18.28 -14.78
C ARG A 286 4.90 -19.62 -14.83
N ARG A 287 4.19 -19.96 -13.79
CA ARG A 287 3.35 -21.16 -13.68
C ARG A 287 1.90 -20.71 -13.76
N GLU A 288 1.09 -21.38 -14.55
CA GLU A 288 -0.36 -21.27 -14.47
C GLU A 288 -0.84 -21.87 -13.14
N ASP A 289 -0.67 -21.14 -12.05
CA ASP A 289 -1.27 -21.51 -10.79
C ASP A 289 -2.73 -21.00 -10.78
N ALA A 290 -3.59 -21.78 -11.43
CA ALA A 290 -5.02 -21.50 -11.52
C ALA A 290 -5.64 -21.32 -10.12
N ARG A 291 -5.16 -22.05 -9.11
CA ARG A 291 -5.67 -21.97 -7.73
C ARG A 291 -5.27 -20.65 -7.07
N LEU A 292 -4.03 -20.20 -7.24
CA LEU A 292 -3.58 -18.91 -6.70
C LEU A 292 -4.32 -17.76 -7.40
N LYS A 293 -4.50 -17.83 -8.73
CA LYS A 293 -5.29 -16.85 -9.48
C LYS A 293 -6.72 -16.76 -8.96
N GLU A 294 -7.42 -17.89 -8.87
CA GLU A 294 -8.80 -17.95 -8.39
C GLU A 294 -8.95 -17.35 -6.98
N ARG A 295 -8.08 -17.75 -6.05
CA ARG A 295 -8.08 -17.22 -4.68
C ARG A 295 -7.79 -15.71 -4.64
N THR A 296 -6.87 -15.24 -5.46
CA THR A 296 -6.54 -13.81 -5.52
C THR A 296 -7.73 -13.00 -6.04
N LEU A 297 -8.39 -13.47 -7.08
CA LEU A 297 -9.58 -12.81 -7.63
C LEU A 297 -10.77 -12.86 -6.66
N ALA A 298 -10.98 -13.99 -5.96
CA ALA A 298 -11.98 -14.10 -4.90
C ALA A 298 -11.71 -13.11 -3.76
N ARG A 299 -10.44 -12.89 -3.41
CA ARG A 299 -10.04 -11.88 -2.42
C ARG A 299 -10.36 -10.45 -2.89
N LEU A 300 -10.06 -10.12 -4.16
CA LEU A 300 -10.44 -8.82 -4.73
C LEU A 300 -11.96 -8.63 -4.70
N SER A 301 -12.74 -9.65 -5.04
CA SER A 301 -14.20 -9.62 -4.97
C SER A 301 -14.70 -9.31 -3.56
N GLY A 302 -14.17 -10.01 -2.54
CA GLY A 302 -14.53 -9.76 -1.15
C GLY A 302 -14.23 -8.33 -0.69
N ILE A 303 -13.11 -7.74 -1.14
CA ILE A 303 -12.79 -6.35 -0.85
C ILE A 303 -13.79 -5.39 -1.50
N VAL A 304 -14.21 -5.66 -2.74
CA VAL A 304 -15.22 -4.85 -3.43
C VAL A 304 -16.58 -4.93 -2.71
N ASP A 305 -16.98 -6.13 -2.26
CA ASP A 305 -18.22 -6.33 -1.52
C ASP A 305 -18.21 -5.58 -0.17
N GLU A 306 -17.12 -5.62 0.57
CA GLU A 306 -16.96 -4.87 1.81
C GLU A 306 -16.95 -3.34 1.57
N LEU A 307 -16.28 -2.88 0.52
CA LEU A 307 -16.26 -1.46 0.16
C LEU A 307 -17.65 -0.94 -0.21
N GLU A 308 -18.44 -1.74 -0.94
CA GLU A 308 -19.83 -1.39 -1.25
C GLU A 308 -20.71 -1.38 -0.01
N GLN A 309 -20.54 -2.35 0.91
CA GLN A 309 -21.24 -2.36 2.19
C GLN A 309 -20.92 -1.11 3.03
N ILE A 310 -19.67 -0.65 3.04
CA ILE A 310 -19.28 0.61 3.68
C ILE A 310 -20.02 1.78 3.04
N ALA A 311 -20.06 1.85 1.70
CA ALA A 311 -20.75 2.92 1.00
C ALA A 311 -22.26 2.95 1.33
N ASP A 312 -22.92 1.81 1.29
CA ASP A 312 -24.34 1.67 1.62
C ASP A 312 -24.65 1.98 3.09
N HIS A 313 -23.67 1.75 3.98
CA HIS A 313 -23.86 1.94 5.42
C HIS A 313 -23.66 3.39 5.86
N ILE A 314 -22.84 4.15 5.14
CA ILE A 314 -22.54 5.55 5.51
C ILE A 314 -23.77 6.42 5.57
N GLU A 315 -24.71 6.29 4.64
CA GLU A 315 -25.97 7.00 4.69
C GLU A 315 -26.71 6.71 6.02
N LYS A 316 -26.75 5.46 6.45
CA LYS A 316 -27.41 5.05 7.71
C LYS A 316 -26.69 5.58 8.94
N VAL A 317 -25.36 5.48 9.00
CA VAL A 317 -24.56 5.94 10.15
C VAL A 317 -24.70 7.45 10.36
N TRP A 318 -24.99 8.22 9.33
CA TRP A 318 -25.07 9.67 9.43
C TRP A 318 -26.50 10.18 9.59
N ASP A 319 -27.52 9.38 9.23
CA ASP A 319 -28.93 9.64 9.52
C ASP A 319 -29.33 9.24 10.96
N GLU A 320 -28.76 8.17 11.53
CA GLU A 320 -29.12 7.65 12.87
C GLU A 320 -28.58 8.48 14.05
N LYS A 321 -27.96 9.59 13.80
CA LYS A 321 -27.18 10.36 14.76
C LYS A 321 -27.92 11.26 15.70
N ALA A 322 -29.17 11.34 15.56
CA ALA A 322 -29.97 12.10 16.52
C ALA A 322 -30.18 11.40 17.90
N GLU A 323 -29.90 10.09 18.02
CA GLU A 323 -30.47 9.35 19.14
C GLU A 323 -29.55 8.50 20.04
N LYS A 324 -28.26 8.28 19.84
CA LYS A 324 -27.49 7.43 20.80
C LYS A 324 -26.03 7.83 21.00
N ALA A 325 -25.82 8.86 21.77
CA ALA A 325 -24.62 9.02 22.58
C ALA A 325 -25.00 8.63 24.02
N GLU A 326 -24.71 7.41 24.46
CA GLU A 326 -24.46 7.04 25.87
C GLU A 326 -24.33 5.53 26.07
N LYS A 327 -23.31 5.17 26.86
CA LYS A 327 -23.06 3.88 27.57
C LYS A 327 -22.16 2.89 26.83
N GLU A 328 -21.18 2.26 27.42
CA GLU A 328 -20.60 2.16 28.79
C GLU A 328 -19.21 1.52 28.71
N GLU A 329 -18.26 1.99 29.54
CA GLU A 329 -16.98 1.31 29.85
C GLU A 329 -17.21 0.17 30.84
N ILE A 330 -16.50 -0.95 30.67
CA ILE A 330 -16.27 -1.92 31.75
C ILE A 330 -14.81 -2.39 31.73
N HIS A 331 -14.13 -2.13 32.84
CA HIS A 331 -12.80 -2.65 33.16
C HIS A 331 -12.87 -4.05 33.80
N GLY A 332 -11.88 -4.90 33.46
CA GLY A 332 -11.55 -6.12 34.22
C GLY A 332 -10.08 -6.47 34.05
N GLU A 333 -9.33 -6.58 35.19
CA GLU A 333 -7.91 -6.90 35.23
C GLU A 333 -7.62 -8.37 34.88
N PRO A 334 -6.42 -8.71 34.32
CA PRO A 334 -6.10 -10.06 33.86
C PRO A 334 -5.34 -10.88 34.89
N GLU A 335 -5.66 -12.16 34.95
CA GLU A 335 -4.95 -13.23 35.63
C GLU A 335 -3.65 -13.62 34.88
N THR A 336 -2.63 -14.08 35.62
CA THR A 336 -1.25 -14.35 35.18
C THR A 336 -1.14 -15.24 33.93
N ALA A 337 -0.58 -14.69 32.87
CA ALA A 337 -0.46 -15.30 31.56
C ALA A 337 0.59 -16.42 31.47
N ARG A 338 0.20 -17.61 30.99
CA ARG A 338 1.07 -18.75 30.68
C ARG A 338 1.59 -18.68 29.26
N MET A 339 2.92 -18.57 29.07
CA MET A 339 3.55 -18.56 27.73
C MET A 339 3.42 -19.94 27.06
N VAL A 340 2.96 -19.96 25.81
CA VAL A 340 2.80 -21.17 24.98
C VAL A 340 3.52 -20.98 23.65
N CYS A 341 4.54 -21.80 23.39
CA CYS A 341 5.11 -21.94 22.04
C CYS A 341 4.18 -22.83 21.22
N VAL A 342 3.59 -22.28 20.17
CA VAL A 342 2.61 -22.99 19.34
C VAL A 342 3.32 -24.00 18.44
N PRO A 343 2.93 -25.30 18.45
CA PRO A 343 3.49 -26.29 17.53
C PRO A 343 3.04 -26.02 16.11
N LEU A 344 4.00 -25.93 15.16
CA LEU A 344 3.73 -25.62 13.75
C LEU A 344 4.07 -26.74 12.79
N GLU A 345 4.50 -27.89 13.30
CA GLU A 345 5.05 -28.99 12.51
C GLU A 345 4.10 -29.47 11.38
N GLU A 346 2.80 -29.54 11.65
CA GLU A 346 1.77 -30.02 10.70
C GLU A 346 1.34 -28.97 9.67
N TYR A 347 1.70 -27.69 9.90
CA TYR A 347 1.27 -26.57 9.07
C TYR A 347 2.34 -26.09 8.10
N ARG A 348 3.60 -26.50 8.31
CA ARG A 348 4.74 -26.09 7.46
C ARG A 348 4.56 -26.61 6.04
N ASN A 349 4.84 -25.76 5.08
CA ASN A 349 4.64 -26.05 3.66
C ASN A 349 5.72 -25.45 2.74
N ASN A 350 6.74 -24.80 3.33
CA ASN A 350 7.82 -24.18 2.59
C ASN A 350 9.17 -24.49 3.26
N ARG A 351 10.24 -24.58 2.45
CA ARG A 351 11.61 -24.73 2.89
C ARG A 351 12.39 -23.46 2.58
N GLY A 352 12.72 -22.69 3.60
CA GLY A 352 13.44 -21.43 3.50
C GLY A 352 14.93 -21.54 3.76
N PHE A 353 15.40 -22.54 4.51
CA PHE A 353 16.79 -22.71 4.89
C PHE A 353 17.48 -23.91 4.25
N LEU A 354 18.72 -23.67 3.82
CA LEU A 354 19.69 -24.71 3.45
C LEU A 354 20.82 -24.76 4.48
N HIS A 355 21.30 -25.96 4.78
CA HIS A 355 22.55 -26.12 5.53
C HIS A 355 23.75 -25.85 4.62
N ARG A 356 24.75 -25.11 5.11
CA ARG A 356 25.91 -24.71 4.30
C ARG A 356 26.68 -25.89 3.68
N GLU A 357 26.68 -27.04 4.34
CA GLU A 357 27.32 -28.26 3.85
C GLU A 357 26.44 -29.09 2.90
N ARG A 358 25.18 -28.66 2.64
CA ARG A 358 24.18 -29.40 1.84
C ARG A 358 23.46 -28.48 0.85
N LEU A 359 24.21 -27.66 0.14
CA LEU A 359 23.66 -26.74 -0.88
C LEU A 359 23.17 -27.48 -2.15
N GLU A 360 23.42 -28.80 -2.30
CA GLU A 360 22.87 -29.62 -3.36
C GLU A 360 21.39 -29.97 -3.16
N GLU A 361 20.84 -29.74 -1.97
CA GLU A 361 19.43 -29.98 -1.68
C GLU A 361 18.52 -28.90 -2.29
N GLU A 362 17.28 -29.26 -2.56
CA GLU A 362 16.30 -28.33 -3.08
C GLU A 362 15.62 -27.54 -1.96
N ALA A 363 15.57 -26.22 -2.14
CA ALA A 363 14.79 -25.30 -1.29
C ALA A 363 14.41 -24.06 -2.11
N ASP A 364 13.36 -23.37 -1.71
CA ASP A 364 12.92 -22.15 -2.35
C ASP A 364 12.08 -21.31 -1.36
N PHE A 365 12.72 -20.37 -0.67
CA PHE A 365 12.01 -19.49 0.24
C PHE A 365 11.09 -18.53 -0.52
N SER A 366 11.60 -17.90 -1.56
CA SER A 366 10.98 -16.76 -2.22
C SER A 366 10.14 -17.12 -3.47
N SER A 367 10.01 -18.41 -3.80
CA SER A 367 9.41 -18.89 -5.06
C SER A 367 10.14 -18.44 -6.35
N VAL A 368 11.30 -17.78 -6.19
CA VAL A 368 12.21 -17.40 -7.29
C VAL A 368 13.62 -17.92 -7.08
N GLY A 369 13.76 -18.95 -6.25
CA GLY A 369 15.00 -19.67 -6.05
C GLY A 369 15.96 -19.03 -5.03
N THR A 370 15.49 -18.22 -4.08
CA THR A 370 16.34 -17.70 -2.99
C THR A 370 16.13 -18.46 -1.69
N CYS A 371 17.19 -18.66 -0.92
CA CYS A 371 17.16 -19.35 0.36
C CYS A 371 18.12 -18.71 1.36
N TYR A 372 17.79 -18.83 2.63
CA TYR A 372 18.71 -18.57 3.74
C TYR A 372 19.73 -19.71 3.84
N VAL A 373 20.95 -19.39 4.30
CA VAL A 373 21.99 -20.39 4.58
C VAL A 373 22.36 -20.36 6.06
N THR A 374 22.38 -21.53 6.68
CA THR A 374 22.74 -21.71 8.10
C THR A 374 23.82 -22.78 8.28
N GLU A 375 24.52 -22.75 9.41
CA GLU A 375 25.42 -23.82 9.88
C GLU A 375 24.74 -24.79 10.87
N GLY A 376 23.41 -24.65 11.03
CA GLY A 376 22.57 -25.39 11.97
C GLY A 376 22.16 -24.54 13.16
N GLU A 377 20.89 -24.21 13.24
CA GLU A 377 20.34 -23.41 14.32
C GLU A 377 19.60 -24.30 15.35
N LYS A 378 19.66 -23.87 16.62
CA LYS A 378 18.89 -24.53 17.68
C LYS A 378 17.39 -24.40 17.41
N ARG A 379 16.62 -25.45 17.72
CA ARG A 379 15.15 -25.41 17.62
C ARG A 379 14.47 -24.46 18.61
N GLU A 380 15.14 -24.15 19.72
CA GLU A 380 14.61 -23.26 20.75
C GLU A 380 15.39 -21.93 20.75
N TRP A 381 14.67 -20.86 20.50
CA TRP A 381 15.18 -19.50 20.56
C TRP A 381 14.60 -18.75 21.75
N SER A 382 15.37 -17.81 22.29
CA SER A 382 14.93 -16.87 23.31
C SER A 382 15.24 -15.46 22.84
N LEU A 383 14.20 -14.66 22.57
CA LEU A 383 14.30 -13.29 22.09
C LEU A 383 13.51 -12.37 23.03
N GLY A 384 14.22 -11.49 23.72
CA GLY A 384 13.63 -10.67 24.78
C GLY A 384 12.98 -11.55 25.87
N LYS A 385 11.69 -11.33 26.11
CA LYS A 385 10.89 -12.10 27.09
C LYS A 385 10.27 -13.38 26.51
N TYR A 386 10.35 -13.60 25.19
CA TYR A 386 9.69 -14.70 24.50
C TYR A 386 10.62 -15.89 24.27
N LYS A 387 10.04 -17.09 24.33
CA LYS A 387 10.66 -18.33 23.86
C LYS A 387 9.92 -18.80 22.63
N TYR A 388 10.64 -19.39 21.67
CA TYR A 388 10.11 -19.90 20.42
C TYR A 388 10.60 -21.30 20.16
N ARG A 389 9.77 -22.07 19.45
CA ARG A 389 10.11 -23.39 18.96
C ARG A 389 10.04 -23.37 17.42
N LEU A 390 11.21 -23.47 16.79
CA LEU A 390 11.36 -23.49 15.35
C LEU A 390 11.49 -24.92 14.82
N ALA A 391 11.54 -25.07 13.49
CA ALA A 391 12.09 -26.25 12.83
C ALA A 391 13.59 -26.38 13.11
N ALA A 392 14.20 -27.51 12.74
CA ALA A 392 15.64 -27.60 12.63
C ALA A 392 16.05 -26.94 11.30
N LEU A 393 16.34 -25.63 11.37
CA LEU A 393 16.65 -24.81 10.18
C LEU A 393 17.86 -25.40 9.43
N GLY A 394 17.69 -25.58 8.12
CA GLY A 394 18.67 -26.22 7.25
C GLY A 394 18.72 -27.76 7.33
N GLU A 395 17.99 -28.39 8.25
CA GLU A 395 17.94 -29.86 8.41
C GLU A 395 16.57 -30.42 8.04
N ASP A 396 15.47 -29.78 8.47
CA ASP A 396 14.12 -30.22 8.17
C ASP A 396 13.75 -29.92 6.70
N ILE A 397 12.93 -30.78 6.07
CA ILE A 397 12.49 -30.64 4.67
C ILE A 397 11.60 -29.39 4.49
N VAL A 398 10.83 -29.04 5.53
CA VAL A 398 10.02 -27.80 5.58
C VAL A 398 10.25 -27.14 6.92
N ASP A 399 10.49 -25.84 6.92
CA ASP A 399 10.88 -25.10 8.13
C ASP A 399 9.99 -23.90 8.45
N ASN A 400 9.15 -23.47 7.51
CA ASN A 400 8.26 -22.34 7.69
C ASN A 400 6.90 -22.57 7.03
N ILE A 401 5.97 -21.66 7.30
CA ILE A 401 4.64 -21.61 6.71
C ILE A 401 4.59 -20.43 5.75
N ALA A 402 4.58 -20.67 4.43
CA ALA A 402 4.06 -19.70 3.48
C ALA A 402 2.54 -19.64 3.70
N CYS A 403 2.04 -18.49 4.17
CA CYS A 403 0.66 -18.37 4.63
C CYS A 403 -0.36 -18.59 3.51
N ASP A 404 -1.21 -19.60 3.64
CA ASP A 404 -2.26 -19.98 2.67
C ASP A 404 -3.57 -20.31 3.40
N GLY A 405 -3.89 -19.57 4.45
CA GLY A 405 -5.12 -19.72 5.21
C GLY A 405 -5.12 -20.95 6.15
N GLN A 406 -3.96 -21.38 6.63
CA GLN A 406 -3.89 -22.48 7.61
C GLN A 406 -4.59 -22.10 8.90
N CYS A 407 -5.39 -23.03 9.45
CA CYS A 407 -6.02 -22.90 10.76
C CYS A 407 -5.16 -23.61 11.79
N VAL A 408 -4.41 -22.83 12.57
CA VAL A 408 -3.49 -23.33 13.60
C VAL A 408 -4.23 -23.46 14.92
N CYS A 409 -4.36 -24.69 15.42
CA CYS A 409 -4.99 -24.98 16.70
C CYS A 409 -4.04 -24.57 17.86
N ILE A 410 -4.59 -23.90 18.86
CA ILE A 410 -3.90 -23.52 20.10
C ILE A 410 -4.69 -24.00 21.33
N PRO A 411 -4.06 -24.15 22.50
CA PRO A 411 -4.81 -24.39 23.72
C PRO A 411 -5.84 -23.27 23.92
N ARG A 412 -7.10 -23.65 24.15
CA ARG A 412 -8.16 -22.67 24.39
C ARG A 412 -7.85 -21.87 25.64
N GLY A 413 -7.88 -20.53 25.53
CA GLY A 413 -7.58 -19.64 26.65
C GLY A 413 -7.69 -18.17 26.30
N ARG A 414 -7.44 -17.33 27.30
CA ARG A 414 -7.30 -15.88 27.10
C ARG A 414 -5.81 -15.56 27.07
N TYR A 415 -5.43 -14.82 26.04
CA TYR A 415 -4.04 -14.44 25.81
C TYR A 415 -3.96 -12.92 25.66
N SER A 416 -2.91 -12.32 26.18
CA SER A 416 -2.69 -10.87 26.11
C SER A 416 -1.88 -10.47 24.88
N LYS A 417 -0.97 -11.35 24.45
CA LYS A 417 -0.03 -11.08 23.36
C LYS A 417 0.19 -12.31 22.49
N ILE A 418 0.45 -12.04 21.22
CA ILE A 418 1.01 -13.00 20.26
C ILE A 418 2.34 -12.44 19.75
N SER A 419 3.37 -13.27 19.71
CA SER A 419 4.66 -12.91 19.12
C SER A 419 5.02 -13.90 18.02
N LEU A 420 5.41 -13.38 16.87
CA LEU A 420 5.68 -14.12 15.65
C LEU A 420 7.15 -13.99 15.27
N ILE A 421 7.76 -15.06 14.76
CA ILE A 421 8.98 -14.98 13.96
C ILE A 421 8.57 -15.20 12.51
N GLY A 422 8.89 -14.24 11.65
CA GLY A 422 8.51 -14.28 10.25
C GLY A 422 9.33 -13.36 9.37
N SER A 423 8.98 -13.35 8.11
CA SER A 423 9.56 -12.49 7.09
C SER A 423 8.59 -12.33 5.92
N ALA A 424 8.83 -11.36 5.03
CA ALA A 424 8.05 -11.21 3.80
C ALA A 424 8.94 -11.36 2.57
N GLU A 425 8.31 -11.67 1.43
CA GLU A 425 8.93 -11.67 0.11
C GLU A 425 8.19 -10.74 -0.86
N PHE A 426 8.85 -10.30 -1.95
CA PHE A 426 8.34 -9.34 -2.93
C PHE A 426 7.94 -7.99 -2.31
N GLY A 427 8.76 -7.51 -1.39
CA GLY A 427 8.57 -6.28 -0.63
C GLY A 427 7.82 -6.49 0.68
N ASN A 428 7.80 -5.44 1.54
CA ASN A 428 7.11 -5.49 2.83
C ASN A 428 5.67 -5.95 2.66
N SER A 429 5.20 -6.81 3.56
CA SER A 429 3.88 -7.40 3.45
C SER A 429 3.13 -7.29 4.78
N SER A 430 1.85 -6.93 4.72
CA SER A 430 0.95 -6.94 5.87
C SER A 430 -0.37 -7.59 5.52
N ASP A 431 -1.01 -8.27 6.48
CA ASP A 431 -2.29 -8.93 6.28
C ASP A 431 -2.98 -9.21 7.62
N ILE A 432 -4.24 -9.67 7.56
CA ILE A 432 -5.05 -9.96 8.72
C ILE A 432 -4.89 -11.43 9.14
N LEU A 433 -4.42 -11.61 10.38
CA LEU A 433 -4.48 -12.86 11.12
C LEU A 433 -5.80 -12.87 11.89
N ARG A 434 -6.63 -13.91 11.70
CA ARG A 434 -7.92 -14.02 12.37
C ARG A 434 -7.84 -15.00 13.54
N LEU A 435 -8.54 -14.64 14.61
CA LEU A 435 -8.63 -15.46 15.81
C LEU A 435 -10.03 -16.03 15.90
N GLN A 436 -10.13 -17.30 16.29
CA GLN A 436 -11.41 -17.97 16.48
C GLN A 436 -11.44 -18.70 17.82
N ASP A 437 -12.64 -18.83 18.39
CA ASP A 437 -12.93 -19.74 19.50
C ASP A 437 -14.00 -20.72 19.05
N GLN A 438 -13.61 -22.00 18.93
CA GLN A 438 -14.49 -23.10 18.48
C GLN A 438 -15.22 -22.74 17.16
N GLY A 439 -14.48 -22.24 16.17
CA GLY A 439 -14.99 -21.87 14.85
C GLY A 439 -15.77 -20.53 14.81
N LYS A 440 -15.88 -19.79 15.91
CA LYS A 440 -16.51 -18.46 15.93
C LYS A 440 -15.44 -17.38 15.96
N ALA A 441 -15.67 -16.29 15.23
CA ALA A 441 -14.77 -15.14 15.24
C ALA A 441 -14.55 -14.60 16.66
N ALA A 442 -13.30 -14.50 17.09
CA ALA A 442 -12.86 -13.97 18.37
C ALA A 442 -12.08 -12.67 18.25
N GLY A 443 -11.58 -12.34 17.03
CA GLY A 443 -10.91 -11.08 16.76
C GLY A 443 -10.00 -11.15 15.54
N GLU A 444 -9.38 -10.03 15.22
CA GLU A 444 -8.44 -9.88 14.10
C GLU A 444 -7.20 -9.09 14.54
N ILE A 445 -6.05 -9.42 13.98
CA ILE A 445 -4.77 -8.74 14.21
C ILE A 445 -4.15 -8.44 12.85
N THR A 446 -3.82 -7.20 12.57
CA THR A 446 -3.02 -6.85 11.39
C THR A 446 -1.56 -7.15 11.67
N ILE A 447 -1.01 -8.16 11.01
CA ILE A 447 0.41 -8.51 11.08
C ILE A 447 1.17 -7.88 9.92
N ALA A 448 2.44 -7.51 10.13
CA ALA A 448 3.28 -6.91 9.09
C ALA A 448 4.73 -7.42 9.23
N PHE A 449 5.37 -7.66 8.08
CA PHE A 449 6.78 -8.02 8.02
C PHE A 449 7.49 -7.27 6.91
N THR A 450 8.72 -6.87 7.18
CA THR A 450 9.64 -6.34 6.17
C THR A 450 10.09 -7.45 5.21
N ASP A 451 10.40 -7.07 3.99
CA ASP A 451 11.01 -7.95 2.99
C ASP A 451 12.34 -8.53 3.53
N TYR A 452 12.55 -9.81 3.34
CA TYR A 452 13.66 -10.59 3.90
C TYR A 452 15.06 -10.09 3.53
N ILE A 453 15.19 -9.25 2.51
CA ILE A 453 16.47 -8.65 2.07
C ILE A 453 16.71 -7.23 2.63
N ASN A 454 15.78 -6.66 3.38
CA ASN A 454 15.87 -5.29 3.88
C ASN A 454 16.04 -5.26 5.40
N PRO A 455 16.70 -4.25 5.98
CA PRO A 455 16.63 -4.02 7.42
C PRO A 455 15.19 -3.70 7.87
N PRO A 456 14.85 -3.87 9.17
CA PRO A 456 13.50 -3.71 9.70
C PRO A 456 12.84 -2.37 9.31
N GLN A 457 11.60 -2.40 8.80
CA GLN A 457 10.83 -1.23 8.34
C GLN A 457 9.40 -1.20 8.88
N CYS A 458 8.89 -2.31 9.44
CA CYS A 458 7.53 -2.44 9.95
C CYS A 458 7.45 -2.40 11.49
N GLY A 459 8.49 -1.93 12.17
CA GLY A 459 8.54 -1.82 13.64
C GLY A 459 8.97 -3.09 14.37
N GLU A 460 9.39 -4.11 13.63
CA GLU A 460 9.89 -5.39 14.16
C GLU A 460 11.34 -5.33 14.61
N SER A 461 11.74 -6.32 15.42
CA SER A 461 13.13 -6.58 15.81
C SER A 461 13.74 -7.68 14.94
N ILE A 462 15.06 -7.64 14.74
CA ILE A 462 15.78 -8.71 14.03
C ILE A 462 15.80 -9.94 14.96
N ALA A 463 15.22 -11.04 14.48
CA ALA A 463 15.28 -12.35 15.15
C ALA A 463 16.50 -13.16 14.71
N TRP A 464 16.85 -13.08 13.43
CA TRP A 464 18.02 -13.71 12.82
C TRP A 464 18.49 -12.89 11.62
N GLN A 465 19.77 -12.91 11.34
CA GLN A 465 20.35 -12.36 10.11
C GLN A 465 21.53 -13.21 9.66
N GLY A 466 21.70 -13.34 8.35
CA GLY A 466 22.79 -14.14 7.79
C GLY A 466 22.90 -14.05 6.28
N HIS A 467 23.58 -15.02 5.71
CA HIS A 467 23.80 -15.10 4.27
C HIS A 467 22.68 -15.86 3.58
N GLY A 468 22.52 -15.64 2.30
CA GLY A 468 21.62 -16.36 1.43
C GLY A 468 22.26 -16.79 0.14
N VAL A 469 21.56 -17.65 -0.57
CA VAL A 469 21.91 -18.11 -1.90
C VAL A 469 20.73 -17.95 -2.84
N VAL A 470 21.02 -17.77 -4.13
CA VAL A 470 20.03 -17.75 -5.20
C VAL A 470 20.37 -18.82 -6.23
N LYS A 471 19.35 -19.51 -6.74
CA LYS A 471 19.53 -20.56 -7.75
C LYS A 471 19.56 -19.95 -9.15
N GLU A 472 20.73 -19.98 -9.79
CA GLU A 472 20.93 -19.54 -11.17
C GLU A 472 21.40 -20.71 -12.04
N ASN A 473 20.67 -21.02 -13.11
CA ASN A 473 21.03 -22.11 -14.05
C ASN A 473 21.32 -23.47 -13.36
N GLU A 474 20.54 -23.83 -12.36
CA GLU A 474 20.65 -25.02 -11.50
C GLU A 474 21.78 -25.00 -10.44
N ASP A 475 22.64 -23.97 -10.43
CA ASP A 475 23.69 -23.80 -9.43
C ASP A 475 23.29 -22.73 -8.40
N TRP A 476 23.68 -22.94 -7.13
CA TRP A 476 23.52 -21.96 -6.08
C TRP A 476 24.64 -20.92 -6.10
N GLN A 477 24.26 -19.64 -6.15
CA GLN A 477 25.18 -18.50 -6.08
C GLN A 477 25.00 -17.77 -4.75
N GLU A 478 26.09 -17.38 -4.09
CA GLU A 478 26.01 -16.57 -2.87
C GLU A 478 25.41 -15.18 -3.17
N MET A 479 24.43 -14.78 -2.36
CA MET A 479 23.88 -13.43 -2.40
C MET A 479 24.81 -12.44 -1.71
N LYS A 480 24.84 -11.20 -2.19
CA LYS A 480 25.59 -10.10 -1.56
C LYS A 480 24.84 -9.48 -0.41
N GLU A 481 23.53 -9.59 -0.43
CA GLU A 481 22.60 -9.04 0.54
C GLU A 481 22.63 -9.87 1.81
N VAL A 482 22.48 -9.19 2.95
CA VAL A 482 22.17 -9.83 4.24
C VAL A 482 20.68 -10.15 4.27
N LEU A 483 20.34 -11.36 4.65
CA LEU A 483 18.96 -11.79 4.78
C LEU A 483 18.52 -11.77 6.25
N TYR A 484 17.22 -11.52 6.48
CA TYR A 484 16.68 -11.29 7.82
C TYR A 484 15.45 -12.15 8.10
N LEU A 485 15.31 -12.61 9.35
CA LEU A 485 14.04 -12.96 9.99
C LEU A 485 13.75 -11.94 11.07
N TYR A 486 12.48 -11.65 11.26
CA TYR A 486 12.02 -10.63 12.21
C TYR A 486 11.17 -11.24 13.31
N GLN A 487 11.23 -10.61 14.49
CA GLN A 487 10.30 -10.81 15.58
C GLN A 487 9.32 -9.65 15.64
N GLN A 488 8.03 -9.96 15.67
CA GLN A 488 6.98 -8.96 15.83
C GLN A 488 6.00 -9.36 16.92
N GLU A 489 5.60 -8.40 17.76
CA GLU A 489 4.66 -8.59 18.88
C GLU A 489 3.37 -7.82 18.60
N TYR A 490 2.22 -8.44 18.92
CA TYR A 490 0.91 -7.82 18.78
C TYR A 490 0.04 -8.06 20.02
N ASP A 491 -0.87 -7.12 20.30
CA ASP A 491 -1.90 -7.29 21.30
C ASP A 491 -2.95 -8.30 20.82
N MET A 492 -3.41 -9.16 21.73
CA MET A 492 -4.53 -10.06 21.47
C MET A 492 -5.84 -9.39 21.89
N PRO A 493 -6.94 -9.54 21.12
CA PRO A 493 -8.24 -9.04 21.52
C PRO A 493 -8.73 -9.76 22.78
N ALA A 494 -9.57 -9.07 23.56
CA ALA A 494 -10.17 -9.65 24.76
C ALA A 494 -11.11 -10.80 24.38
N GLY A 495 -10.91 -11.96 24.96
CA GLY A 495 -11.77 -13.13 24.73
C GLY A 495 -11.00 -14.44 24.82
N GLU A 496 -11.72 -15.57 24.72
CA GLU A 496 -11.10 -16.89 24.60
C GLU A 496 -10.78 -17.16 23.12
N VAL A 497 -9.63 -17.78 22.87
CA VAL A 497 -9.15 -18.16 21.55
C VAL A 497 -8.71 -19.61 21.58
N SER A 498 -9.09 -20.38 20.57
CA SER A 498 -8.65 -21.77 20.37
C SER A 498 -7.99 -22.01 19.01
N GLU A 499 -8.08 -21.05 18.10
CA GLU A 499 -7.60 -21.20 16.72
C GLU A 499 -7.04 -19.87 16.19
N ILE A 500 -5.93 -19.96 15.47
CA ILE A 500 -5.31 -18.87 14.72
C ILE A 500 -5.42 -19.18 13.24
N LEU A 501 -6.22 -18.41 12.50
CA LEU A 501 -6.33 -18.52 11.06
C LEU A 501 -5.31 -17.59 10.40
N LEU A 502 -4.30 -18.17 9.78
CA LEU A 502 -3.26 -17.43 9.07
C LEU A 502 -3.84 -16.77 7.81
N PRO A 503 -3.27 -15.65 7.34
CA PRO A 503 -3.75 -15.00 6.13
C PRO A 503 -3.58 -15.89 4.88
N ILE A 504 -4.36 -15.62 3.84
CA ILE A 504 -4.13 -16.19 2.50
C ILE A 504 -3.17 -15.25 1.76
N ASN A 505 -1.92 -15.27 2.16
CA ASN A 505 -0.88 -14.41 1.64
C ASN A 505 0.48 -15.14 1.66
N PRO A 506 0.79 -15.93 0.62
CA PRO A 506 2.02 -16.72 0.58
C PRO A 506 3.31 -15.88 0.47
N SER A 507 3.20 -14.55 0.41
CA SER A 507 4.36 -13.67 0.57
C SER A 507 4.69 -13.37 2.04
N ILE A 508 3.92 -13.87 3.00
CA ILE A 508 4.23 -13.83 4.43
C ILE A 508 4.63 -15.25 4.86
N HIS A 509 5.79 -15.36 5.45
CA HIS A 509 6.35 -16.60 5.96
C HIS A 509 6.45 -16.56 7.48
N ILE A 510 5.88 -17.56 8.16
CA ILE A 510 5.89 -17.69 9.61
C ILE A 510 6.75 -18.90 10.01
N PHE A 511 7.76 -18.66 10.83
CA PHE A 511 8.68 -19.68 11.33
C PHE A 511 8.33 -20.15 12.74
N ALA A 512 7.80 -19.26 13.58
CA ALA A 512 7.36 -19.59 14.94
C ALA A 512 6.26 -18.66 15.44
N ILE A 513 5.41 -19.18 16.32
CA ILE A 513 4.35 -18.45 17.03
C ILE A 513 4.47 -18.72 18.53
N THR A 514 4.40 -17.67 19.34
CA THR A 514 4.31 -17.75 20.80
C THR A 514 3.19 -16.84 21.29
N ILE A 515 2.35 -17.34 22.19
CA ILE A 515 1.22 -16.63 22.80
C ILE A 515 1.40 -16.55 24.32
N VAL A 516 0.94 -15.46 24.93
CA VAL A 516 1.10 -15.18 26.36
C VAL A 516 -0.21 -14.72 26.98
#